data_0f2ffe6f45481a0671f9cad3d36d7981
#
_entry.id   0f2ffe6f45481a0671f9cad3d36d7981
#
_cell.length_a   1.000
_cell.length_b   1.000
_cell.length_c   1.000
_cell.angle_alpha   90.00
_cell.angle_beta   90.00
_cell.angle_gamma   90.00
#
_symmetry.space_group_name_H-M   'P 1'
#
loop_
_entity.id
_entity.type
_entity.pdbx_description
1 polymer ?
#
loop_
_entity_poly.entity_id
_entity_poly.type
_entity_poly.pdbx_seq_one_letter_code
_entity_poly.pdbx_strand_id
1 'polypeptide(L)'
;MAREPRATRPRDELDTKIMRGSAWATLGFGGIQALQLITMLVLARLLVPADFGVVAIALSLLAIAQIAQESGLGAALIVHRGDMRVAAASVSVFAPVVAFGLYLAVFAVAPLAAGFFDEPVLTDVLRVMALVLVIRGFTVMPLALLEREMMFGSMTAIELGAGIAQATTAVVAAAAGAGVWSLVLGQLAFGAAKLVLSWSFVPLRPSPFEARRQTLRELIGFGRYVGVANLINYGNLNSQNIVVGRVLGATPLGYYSVAARLASMPVNVVGNIVGRAMFPALARVHGDAARFRQVWLETLQRLALLSTPAAIGVVLVAEPLVLTLLGESWRPAIVPMQILALNGIVGPLAATSGEVFQALRRPKLRVAYEATYLTVSVPLLVLAARRWGLDGVAATVVLFNAAFALVLLTWMTQLLDARLRDLGYAIVRPAIGWVLMAGAIFALRPVVDDSSPGVQLVVLVGVGALVYVVGIALVARDLVTTMWVSLRGARTSP
;
A
#
# COMPACT_ATOMS: atom_id res chain seq x y z
N MET A 1 -33.00 13.43 46.27
CA MET A 1 -33.14 13.35 44.79
C MET A 1 -31.89 12.70 44.21
N ALA A 2 -31.93 11.40 44.06
CA ALA A 2 -30.84 10.63 43.42
C ALA A 2 -30.91 10.79 41.90
N ARG A 3 -29.82 11.25 41.27
CA ARG A 3 -29.70 11.28 39.81
C ARG A 3 -29.54 9.84 39.30
N GLU A 4 -30.55 9.35 38.60
CA GLU A 4 -30.43 8.11 37.82
C GLU A 4 -29.27 8.21 36.84
N PRO A 5 -28.44 7.16 36.70
CA PRO A 5 -27.39 7.12 35.68
C PRO A 5 -28.04 7.09 34.29
N ARG A 6 -27.75 8.10 33.45
CA ARG A 6 -28.18 8.14 32.06
C ARG A 6 -27.69 6.87 31.35
N ALA A 7 -28.64 5.99 31.01
CA ALA A 7 -28.36 4.87 30.12
C ALA A 7 -27.78 5.43 28.80
N THR A 8 -26.54 5.09 28.50
CA THR A 8 -25.88 5.44 27.25
C THR A 8 -26.71 4.91 26.09
N ARG A 9 -27.11 5.78 25.15
CA ARG A 9 -27.87 5.35 23.98
C ARG A 9 -27.00 4.41 23.14
N PRO A 10 -27.58 3.36 22.49
CA PRO A 10 -26.81 2.38 21.68
C PRO A 10 -25.97 3.02 20.56
N ARG A 11 -26.30 4.25 20.14
CA ARG A 11 -25.51 5.05 19.19
C ARG A 11 -24.20 5.56 19.78
N ASP A 12 -24.20 5.97 21.04
CA ASP A 12 -23.00 6.53 21.72
C ASP A 12 -21.94 5.43 21.95
N GLU A 13 -22.38 4.19 22.19
CA GLU A 13 -21.47 3.04 22.31
C GLU A 13 -20.84 2.65 20.96
N LEU A 14 -21.62 2.69 19.88
CA LEU A 14 -21.13 2.40 18.52
C LEU A 14 -20.09 3.45 18.08
N ASP A 15 -20.41 4.74 18.29
CA ASP A 15 -19.52 5.85 17.95
C ASP A 15 -18.22 5.79 18.75
N THR A 16 -18.29 5.43 20.05
CA THR A 16 -17.11 5.25 20.88
C THR A 16 -16.24 4.06 20.44
N LYS A 17 -16.86 2.93 20.05
CA LYS A 17 -16.14 1.78 19.49
C LYS A 17 -15.46 2.11 18.17
N ILE A 18 -16.16 2.85 17.29
CA ILE A 18 -15.61 3.30 16.00
C ILE A 18 -14.43 4.26 16.21
N MET A 19 -14.54 5.23 17.12
CA MET A 19 -13.47 6.20 17.41
C MET A 19 -12.24 5.54 18.04
N ARG A 20 -12.42 4.67 19.03
CA ARG A 20 -11.32 3.90 19.62
C ARG A 20 -10.69 2.95 18.59
N GLY A 21 -11.51 2.25 17.80
CA GLY A 21 -11.05 1.35 16.74
C GLY A 21 -10.22 2.07 15.69
N SER A 22 -10.64 3.26 15.25
CA SER A 22 -9.91 4.07 14.26
C SER A 22 -8.58 4.60 14.79
N ALA A 23 -8.51 4.99 16.08
CA ALA A 23 -7.25 5.43 16.70
C ALA A 23 -6.24 4.26 16.80
N TRP A 24 -6.68 3.08 17.26
CA TRP A 24 -5.86 1.88 17.29
C TRP A 24 -5.40 1.44 15.89
N ALA A 25 -6.29 1.50 14.89
CA ALA A 25 -5.95 1.19 13.51
C ALA A 25 -4.91 2.16 12.93
N THR A 26 -4.96 3.43 13.29
CA THR A 26 -4.00 4.45 12.81
C THR A 26 -2.63 4.29 13.46
N LEU A 27 -2.58 4.14 14.78
CA LEU A 27 -1.33 3.89 15.51
C LEU A 27 -0.70 2.55 15.11
N GLY A 28 -1.52 1.51 14.96
CA GLY A 28 -1.09 0.20 14.51
C GLY A 28 -0.51 0.24 13.09
N PHE A 29 -1.17 0.94 12.17
CA PHE A 29 -0.66 1.11 10.81
C PHE A 29 0.73 1.77 10.80
N GLY A 30 0.92 2.86 11.56
CA GLY A 30 2.23 3.52 11.69
C GLY A 30 3.30 2.59 12.27
N GLY A 31 2.96 1.84 13.31
CA GLY A 31 3.86 0.87 13.95
C GLY A 31 4.27 -0.28 12.99
N ILE A 32 3.31 -0.82 12.25
CA ILE A 32 3.58 -1.87 11.24
C ILE A 32 4.49 -1.34 10.14
N GLN A 33 4.23 -0.14 9.62
CA GLN A 33 5.04 0.48 8.57
C GLN A 33 6.47 0.76 9.05
N ALA A 34 6.63 1.27 10.28
CA ALA A 34 7.94 1.48 10.89
C ALA A 34 8.70 0.15 11.07
N LEU A 35 8.05 -0.89 11.59
CA LEU A 35 8.63 -2.21 11.76
C LEU A 35 9.09 -2.80 10.42
N GLN A 36 8.25 -2.71 9.38
CA GLN A 36 8.58 -3.20 8.05
C GLN A 36 9.75 -2.44 7.42
N LEU A 37 9.80 -1.11 7.62
CA LEU A 37 10.92 -0.30 7.15
C LEU A 37 12.22 -0.70 7.85
N ILE A 38 12.23 -0.73 9.19
CA ILE A 38 13.40 -1.12 9.97
C ILE A 38 13.89 -2.50 9.55
N THR A 39 12.98 -3.47 9.45
CA THR A 39 13.31 -4.84 9.01
C THR A 39 13.95 -4.83 7.62
N MET A 40 13.37 -4.10 6.67
CA MET A 40 13.90 -3.98 5.32
C MET A 40 15.32 -3.34 5.31
N LEU A 41 15.55 -2.28 6.10
CA LEU A 41 16.85 -1.63 6.19
C LEU A 41 17.92 -2.55 6.79
N VAL A 42 17.57 -3.30 7.83
CA VAL A 42 18.49 -4.30 8.44
C VAL A 42 18.81 -5.40 7.43
N LEU A 43 17.78 -5.94 6.76
CA LEU A 43 17.98 -7.00 5.76
C LEU A 43 18.77 -6.53 4.54
N ALA A 44 18.58 -5.26 4.09
CA ALA A 44 19.35 -4.69 2.98
C ALA A 44 20.87 -4.53 3.29
N ARG A 45 21.22 -4.48 4.58
CA ARG A 45 22.63 -4.49 5.03
C ARG A 45 23.23 -5.89 5.10
N LEU A 46 22.41 -6.92 5.28
CA LEU A 46 22.83 -8.31 5.47
C LEU A 46 22.78 -9.12 4.17
N LEU A 47 21.92 -8.75 3.24
CA LEU A 47 21.62 -9.47 2.01
C LEU A 47 22.08 -8.72 0.78
N VAL A 48 22.23 -9.44 -0.34
CA VAL A 48 22.55 -8.84 -1.64
C VAL A 48 21.28 -8.45 -2.40
N PRO A 49 21.36 -7.48 -3.33
CA PRO A 49 20.18 -7.05 -4.10
C PRO A 49 19.49 -8.18 -4.89
N ALA A 50 20.23 -9.18 -5.35
CA ALA A 50 19.68 -10.35 -6.05
C ALA A 50 18.66 -11.12 -5.19
N ASP A 51 18.90 -11.27 -3.88
CA ASP A 51 17.97 -11.97 -2.97
C ASP A 51 16.61 -11.27 -2.92
N PHE A 52 16.62 -9.94 -2.86
CA PHE A 52 15.39 -9.13 -2.93
C PHE A 52 14.68 -9.28 -4.27
N GLY A 53 15.46 -9.36 -5.36
CA GLY A 53 14.92 -9.55 -6.70
C GLY A 53 14.21 -10.89 -6.88
N VAL A 54 14.83 -11.99 -6.48
CA VAL A 54 14.22 -13.34 -6.54
C VAL A 54 12.92 -13.38 -5.75
N VAL A 55 12.92 -12.82 -4.53
CA VAL A 55 11.72 -12.77 -3.69
C VAL A 55 10.66 -11.84 -4.29
N ALA A 56 11.04 -10.73 -4.92
CA ALA A 56 10.10 -9.84 -5.60
C ALA A 56 9.41 -10.52 -6.80
N ILE A 57 10.14 -11.35 -7.57
CA ILE A 57 9.53 -12.19 -8.62
C ILE A 57 8.55 -13.18 -7.98
N ALA A 58 8.97 -13.92 -6.96
CA ALA A 58 8.14 -14.90 -6.29
C ALA A 58 6.85 -14.27 -5.72
N LEU A 59 6.96 -13.14 -5.02
CA LEU A 59 5.82 -12.41 -4.48
C LEU A 59 4.87 -11.91 -5.58
N SER A 60 5.40 -11.44 -6.71
CA SER A 60 4.58 -10.97 -7.84
C SER A 60 3.79 -12.11 -8.48
N LEU A 61 4.37 -13.31 -8.58
CA LEU A 61 3.67 -14.50 -9.06
C LEU A 61 2.64 -15.02 -8.06
N LEU A 62 3.00 -15.07 -6.78
CA LEU A 62 2.11 -15.49 -5.71
C LEU A 62 0.92 -14.55 -5.53
N ALA A 63 1.11 -13.25 -5.80
CA ALA A 63 0.05 -12.26 -5.73
C ALA A 63 -1.12 -12.62 -6.66
N ILE A 64 -0.86 -13.18 -7.85
CA ILE A 64 -1.91 -13.65 -8.77
C ILE A 64 -2.72 -14.79 -8.13
N ALA A 65 -2.05 -15.75 -7.51
CA ALA A 65 -2.71 -16.86 -6.81
C ALA A 65 -3.49 -16.36 -5.57
N GLN A 66 -2.94 -15.38 -4.85
CA GLN A 66 -3.61 -14.77 -3.69
C GLN A 66 -4.93 -14.10 -4.05
N ILE A 67 -5.02 -13.45 -5.21
CA ILE A 67 -6.27 -12.84 -5.67
C ILE A 67 -7.32 -13.90 -5.97
N ALA A 68 -6.91 -14.97 -6.64
CA ALA A 68 -7.81 -16.10 -6.90
C ALA A 68 -8.31 -16.71 -5.56
N GLN A 69 -7.46 -16.73 -4.53
CA GLN A 69 -7.81 -17.18 -3.18
C GLN A 69 -8.75 -16.20 -2.46
N GLU A 70 -8.51 -14.90 -2.61
CA GLU A 70 -9.35 -13.85 -2.01
C GLU A 70 -10.76 -13.78 -2.60
N SER A 71 -11.14 -14.63 -3.55
CA SER A 71 -12.43 -14.81 -4.26
C SER A 71 -13.68 -14.24 -3.56
N GLY A 72 -13.53 -13.23 -2.71
CA GLY A 72 -14.56 -12.52 -1.96
C GLY A 72 -15.19 -13.35 -0.82
N LEU A 73 -14.65 -14.52 -0.47
CA LEU A 73 -15.22 -15.36 0.61
C LEU A 73 -15.21 -14.65 1.96
N GLY A 74 -14.12 -13.93 2.28
CA GLY A 74 -14.05 -13.10 3.48
C GLY A 74 -15.09 -12.00 3.47
N ALA A 75 -15.16 -11.23 2.37
CA ALA A 75 -16.14 -10.16 2.20
C ALA A 75 -17.60 -10.70 2.22
N ALA A 76 -17.83 -11.85 1.59
CA ALA A 76 -19.14 -12.50 1.62
C ALA A 76 -19.55 -12.94 3.03
N LEU A 77 -18.60 -13.45 3.84
CA LEU A 77 -18.83 -13.82 5.23
C LEU A 77 -19.17 -12.60 6.12
N ILE A 78 -18.51 -11.46 5.88
CA ILE A 78 -18.78 -10.22 6.62
C ILE A 78 -20.21 -9.74 6.42
N VAL A 79 -20.73 -9.78 5.18
CA VAL A 79 -22.08 -9.30 4.84
C VAL A 79 -23.17 -10.36 4.98
N HIS A 80 -22.81 -11.61 5.28
CA HIS A 80 -23.78 -12.72 5.38
C HIS A 80 -24.81 -12.48 6.49
N ARG A 81 -26.10 -12.71 6.18
CA ARG A 81 -27.23 -12.47 7.12
C ARG A 81 -27.87 -13.76 7.66
N GLY A 82 -27.40 -14.92 7.19
CA GLY A 82 -27.91 -16.24 7.63
C GLY A 82 -27.21 -16.76 8.89
N ASP A 83 -27.28 -18.08 9.09
CA ASP A 83 -26.61 -18.75 10.19
C ASP A 83 -25.06 -18.60 10.05
N MET A 84 -24.47 -17.84 10.97
CA MET A 84 -23.05 -17.52 10.97
C MET A 84 -22.19 -18.75 11.25
N ARG A 85 -22.66 -19.70 12.05
CA ARG A 85 -21.92 -20.94 12.32
C ARG A 85 -21.76 -21.77 11.06
N VAL A 86 -22.85 -21.94 10.31
CA VAL A 86 -22.85 -22.68 9.04
C VAL A 86 -22.00 -21.98 7.99
N ALA A 87 -22.08 -20.65 7.91
CA ALA A 87 -21.28 -19.87 6.97
C ALA A 87 -19.78 -19.94 7.31
N ALA A 88 -19.42 -19.74 8.57
CA ALA A 88 -18.02 -19.84 9.04
C ALA A 88 -17.47 -21.27 8.87
N ALA A 89 -18.24 -22.31 9.17
CA ALA A 89 -17.90 -23.69 8.91
C ALA A 89 -17.63 -23.95 7.42
N SER A 90 -18.49 -23.44 6.55
CA SER A 90 -18.34 -23.60 5.10
C SER A 90 -17.08 -22.92 4.59
N VAL A 91 -16.74 -21.71 5.05
CA VAL A 91 -15.50 -21.00 4.69
C VAL A 91 -14.27 -21.68 5.28
N SER A 92 -14.33 -22.16 6.53
CA SER A 92 -13.17 -22.82 7.19
C SER A 92 -12.77 -24.14 6.53
N VAL A 93 -13.68 -24.81 5.82
CA VAL A 93 -13.36 -26.02 5.04
C VAL A 93 -12.95 -25.67 3.62
N PHE A 94 -13.68 -24.79 2.96
CA PHE A 94 -13.47 -24.53 1.53
C PHE A 94 -12.24 -23.65 1.24
N ALA A 95 -11.98 -22.63 2.05
CA ALA A 95 -10.85 -21.74 1.79
C ALA A 95 -9.49 -22.47 1.85
N PRO A 96 -9.21 -23.37 2.82
CA PRO A 96 -8.02 -24.19 2.79
C PRO A 96 -7.93 -25.16 1.60
N VAL A 97 -9.05 -25.73 1.15
CA VAL A 97 -9.09 -26.64 -0.02
C VAL A 97 -8.70 -25.88 -1.29
N VAL A 98 -9.28 -24.69 -1.52
CA VAL A 98 -8.90 -23.81 -2.64
C VAL A 98 -7.44 -23.40 -2.53
N ALA A 99 -7.00 -23.01 -1.34
CA ALA A 99 -5.61 -22.64 -1.06
C ALA A 99 -4.63 -23.75 -1.38
N PHE A 100 -4.95 -24.99 -1.00
CA PHE A 100 -4.13 -26.15 -1.32
C PHE A 100 -4.11 -26.46 -2.82
N GLY A 101 -5.26 -26.32 -3.50
CA GLY A 101 -5.31 -26.45 -4.97
C GLY A 101 -4.43 -25.39 -5.68
N LEU A 102 -4.47 -24.13 -5.21
CA LEU A 102 -3.61 -23.07 -5.72
C LEU A 102 -2.12 -23.31 -5.40
N TYR A 103 -1.81 -23.82 -4.21
CA TYR A 103 -0.46 -24.25 -3.86
C TYR A 103 0.07 -25.29 -4.85
N LEU A 104 -0.71 -26.36 -5.13
CA LEU A 104 -0.31 -27.38 -6.09
C LEU A 104 -0.13 -26.83 -7.50
N ALA A 105 -1.00 -25.90 -7.92
CA ALA A 105 -0.86 -25.22 -9.21
C ALA A 105 0.45 -24.40 -9.29
N VAL A 106 0.75 -23.60 -8.26
CA VAL A 106 1.99 -22.83 -8.18
C VAL A 106 3.20 -23.76 -8.11
N PHE A 107 3.13 -24.84 -7.34
CA PHE A 107 4.19 -25.85 -7.22
C PHE A 107 4.53 -26.48 -8.56
N ALA A 108 3.52 -26.83 -9.36
CA ALA A 108 3.68 -27.39 -10.69
C ALA A 108 4.23 -26.39 -11.72
N VAL A 109 3.81 -25.10 -11.62
CA VAL A 109 4.25 -24.04 -12.54
C VAL A 109 5.63 -23.48 -12.16
N ALA A 110 6.11 -23.69 -10.93
CA ALA A 110 7.37 -23.11 -10.44
C ALA A 110 8.59 -23.35 -11.36
N PRO A 111 8.83 -24.56 -11.94
CA PRO A 111 9.95 -24.76 -12.86
C PRO A 111 9.80 -23.95 -14.17
N LEU A 112 8.57 -23.81 -14.67
CA LEU A 112 8.31 -22.98 -15.86
C LEU A 112 8.57 -21.51 -15.58
N ALA A 113 8.18 -21.03 -14.39
CA ALA A 113 8.48 -19.67 -13.95
C ALA A 113 10.00 -19.44 -13.83
N ALA A 114 10.73 -20.37 -13.23
CA ALA A 114 12.19 -20.30 -13.13
C ALA A 114 12.86 -20.22 -14.50
N GLY A 115 12.42 -21.05 -15.46
CA GLY A 115 12.90 -20.98 -16.85
C GLY A 115 12.49 -19.67 -17.56
N PHE A 116 11.31 -19.14 -17.28
CA PHE A 116 10.88 -17.86 -17.85
C PHE A 116 11.70 -16.67 -17.33
N PHE A 117 12.13 -16.68 -16.08
CA PHE A 117 12.92 -15.59 -15.49
C PHE A 117 14.44 -15.83 -15.56
N ASP A 118 14.90 -16.96 -16.08
CA ASP A 118 16.30 -17.41 -16.11
C ASP A 118 16.94 -17.46 -14.70
N GLU A 119 16.14 -17.84 -13.68
CA GLU A 119 16.54 -17.88 -12.27
C GLU A 119 16.26 -19.28 -11.65
N PRO A 120 17.21 -20.22 -11.66
CA PRO A 120 16.98 -21.59 -11.18
C PRO A 120 16.51 -21.67 -9.73
N VAL A 121 17.06 -20.81 -8.84
CA VAL A 121 16.70 -20.74 -7.41
C VAL A 121 15.22 -20.40 -7.21
N LEU A 122 14.60 -19.72 -8.16
CA LEU A 122 13.19 -19.35 -8.09
C LEU A 122 12.26 -20.55 -7.98
N THR A 123 12.64 -21.74 -8.51
CA THR A 123 11.82 -22.95 -8.40
C THR A 123 11.57 -23.31 -6.93
N ASP A 124 12.63 -23.42 -6.14
CA ASP A 124 12.54 -23.83 -4.75
C ASP A 124 11.96 -22.72 -3.87
N VAL A 125 12.39 -21.47 -4.11
CA VAL A 125 11.85 -20.30 -3.43
C VAL A 125 10.33 -20.20 -3.64
N LEU A 126 9.85 -20.34 -4.87
CA LEU A 126 8.43 -20.24 -5.19
C LEU A 126 7.62 -21.40 -4.59
N ARG A 127 8.14 -22.63 -4.63
CA ARG A 127 7.50 -23.81 -4.02
C ARG A 127 7.33 -23.65 -2.52
N VAL A 128 8.37 -23.19 -1.82
CA VAL A 128 8.31 -22.99 -0.37
C VAL A 128 7.46 -21.77 0.00
N MET A 129 7.61 -20.66 -0.70
CA MET A 129 6.78 -19.47 -0.46
C MET A 129 5.30 -19.73 -0.74
N ALA A 130 4.96 -20.59 -1.69
CA ALA A 130 3.57 -20.95 -1.97
C ALA A 130 2.83 -21.59 -0.77
N LEU A 131 3.55 -22.13 0.23
CA LEU A 131 2.96 -22.59 1.50
C LEU A 131 2.21 -21.46 2.22
N VAL A 132 2.59 -20.20 1.99
CA VAL A 132 1.85 -19.04 2.51
C VAL A 132 0.39 -19.04 2.03
N LEU A 133 0.10 -19.54 0.82
CA LEU A 133 -1.28 -19.66 0.33
C LEU A 133 -2.08 -20.63 1.21
N VAL A 134 -1.50 -21.78 1.55
CA VAL A 134 -2.16 -22.78 2.42
C VAL A 134 -2.43 -22.18 3.79
N ILE A 135 -1.42 -21.54 4.39
CA ILE A 135 -1.53 -20.88 5.69
C ILE A 135 -2.64 -19.81 5.65
N ARG A 136 -2.68 -18.98 4.60
CA ARG A 136 -3.73 -17.98 4.41
C ARG A 136 -5.12 -18.59 4.30
N GLY A 137 -5.27 -19.75 3.66
CA GLY A 137 -6.55 -20.44 3.59
C GLY A 137 -7.21 -20.64 4.95
N PHE A 138 -6.40 -20.98 5.96
CA PHE A 138 -6.88 -21.15 7.33
C PHE A 138 -7.09 -19.80 8.08
N THR A 139 -6.60 -18.66 7.58
CA THR A 139 -6.78 -17.35 8.22
C THR A 139 -7.99 -16.58 7.69
N VAL A 140 -8.56 -16.95 6.53
CA VAL A 140 -9.69 -16.22 5.90
C VAL A 140 -10.87 -16.09 6.85
N MET A 141 -11.32 -17.21 7.43
CA MET A 141 -12.48 -17.25 8.30
C MET A 141 -12.29 -16.45 9.59
N PRO A 142 -11.22 -16.69 10.39
CA PRO A 142 -11.03 -15.96 11.64
C PRO A 142 -10.89 -14.45 11.42
N LEU A 143 -10.15 -14.02 10.40
CA LEU A 143 -9.99 -12.59 10.11
C LEU A 143 -11.30 -11.93 9.68
N ALA A 144 -12.10 -12.60 8.83
CA ALA A 144 -13.41 -12.08 8.41
C ALA A 144 -14.38 -11.93 9.60
N LEU A 145 -14.34 -12.84 10.57
CA LEU A 145 -15.15 -12.72 11.79
C LEU A 145 -14.68 -11.57 12.68
N LEU A 146 -13.37 -11.39 12.88
CA LEU A 146 -12.83 -10.27 13.64
C LEU A 146 -13.16 -8.91 12.98
N GLU A 147 -13.13 -8.85 11.66
CA GLU A 147 -13.51 -7.66 10.90
C GLU A 147 -15.01 -7.37 11.04
N ARG A 148 -15.86 -8.39 10.91
CA ARG A 148 -17.31 -8.30 11.13
C ARG A 148 -17.66 -7.78 12.51
N GLU A 149 -17.00 -8.28 13.56
CA GLU A 149 -17.19 -7.85 14.96
C GLU A 149 -16.48 -6.52 15.27
N MET A 150 -15.86 -5.87 14.26
CA MET A 150 -15.13 -4.60 14.40
C MET A 150 -14.02 -4.65 15.46
N MET A 151 -13.37 -5.81 15.63
CA MET A 151 -12.30 -6.02 16.60
C MET A 151 -10.95 -5.49 16.09
N PHE A 152 -10.89 -4.21 15.74
CA PHE A 152 -9.72 -3.57 15.15
C PHE A 152 -8.46 -3.63 16.02
N GLY A 153 -8.63 -3.59 17.34
CA GLY A 153 -7.51 -3.75 18.28
C GLY A 153 -6.83 -5.13 18.18
N SER A 154 -7.64 -6.19 18.11
CA SER A 154 -7.14 -7.57 17.91
C SER A 154 -6.48 -7.72 16.54
N MET A 155 -7.07 -7.16 15.48
CA MET A 155 -6.48 -7.17 14.14
C MET A 155 -5.11 -6.47 14.13
N THR A 156 -5.00 -5.33 14.80
CA THR A 156 -3.71 -4.61 14.95
C THR A 156 -2.69 -5.46 15.71
N ALA A 157 -3.08 -6.11 16.80
CA ALA A 157 -2.20 -6.98 17.58
C ALA A 157 -1.73 -8.20 16.76
N ILE A 158 -2.61 -8.78 15.94
CA ILE A 158 -2.27 -9.88 15.02
C ILE A 158 -1.24 -9.42 13.99
N GLU A 159 -1.46 -8.28 13.33
CA GLU A 159 -0.54 -7.75 12.32
C GLU A 159 0.83 -7.38 12.91
N LEU A 160 0.86 -6.73 14.08
CA LEU A 160 2.10 -6.39 14.78
C LEU A 160 2.84 -7.65 15.24
N GLY A 161 2.15 -8.59 15.85
CA GLY A 161 2.75 -9.85 16.30
C GLY A 161 3.32 -10.68 15.14
N ALA A 162 2.58 -10.77 14.03
CA ALA A 162 3.05 -11.42 12.80
C ALA A 162 4.25 -10.68 12.19
N GLY A 163 4.22 -9.33 12.19
CA GLY A 163 5.33 -8.50 11.72
C GLY A 163 6.60 -8.68 12.55
N ILE A 164 6.47 -8.78 13.87
CA ILE A 164 7.61 -9.07 14.77
C ILE A 164 8.17 -10.46 14.50
N ALA A 165 7.31 -11.47 14.35
CA ALA A 165 7.76 -12.82 14.00
C ALA A 165 8.49 -12.86 12.65
N GLN A 166 7.99 -12.14 11.64
CA GLN A 166 8.67 -11.96 10.35
C GLN A 166 10.04 -11.33 10.53
N ALA A 167 10.10 -10.19 11.21
CA ALA A 167 11.31 -9.40 11.40
C ALA A 167 12.40 -10.22 12.10
N THR A 168 12.06 -10.82 13.24
CA THR A 168 13.00 -11.64 14.02
C THR A 168 13.50 -12.83 13.23
N THR A 169 12.61 -13.60 12.60
CA THR A 169 12.99 -14.79 11.81
C THR A 169 13.87 -14.40 10.63
N ALA A 170 13.49 -13.36 9.87
CA ALA A 170 14.24 -12.93 8.71
C ALA A 170 15.64 -12.40 9.09
N VAL A 171 15.73 -11.57 10.13
CA VAL A 171 17.02 -11.01 10.57
C VAL A 171 17.94 -12.08 11.14
N VAL A 172 17.43 -12.99 11.97
CA VAL A 172 18.22 -14.12 12.52
C VAL A 172 18.72 -15.02 11.39
N ALA A 173 17.85 -15.40 10.44
CA ALA A 173 18.25 -16.24 9.31
C ALA A 173 19.26 -15.54 8.39
N ALA A 174 19.11 -14.22 8.15
CA ALA A 174 20.05 -13.43 7.36
C ALA A 174 21.42 -13.33 8.06
N ALA A 175 21.44 -13.10 9.38
CA ALA A 175 22.67 -13.08 10.18
C ALA A 175 23.38 -14.44 10.21
N ALA A 176 22.62 -15.54 10.09
CA ALA A 176 23.15 -16.88 9.95
C ALA A 176 23.62 -17.22 8.51
N GLY A 177 23.54 -16.28 7.56
CA GLY A 177 24.01 -16.47 6.18
C GLY A 177 23.04 -17.22 5.26
N ALA A 178 21.73 -17.26 5.60
CA ALA A 178 20.74 -17.99 4.80
C ALA A 178 20.39 -17.31 3.45
N GLY A 179 20.92 -16.12 3.13
CA GLY A 179 20.70 -15.41 1.87
C GLY A 179 19.20 -15.23 1.59
N VAL A 180 18.76 -15.57 0.37
CA VAL A 180 17.35 -15.45 -0.06
C VAL A 180 16.36 -16.17 0.86
N TRP A 181 16.80 -17.27 1.48
CA TRP A 181 15.96 -18.06 2.40
C TRP A 181 15.55 -17.30 3.65
N SER A 182 16.31 -16.31 4.07
CA SER A 182 15.93 -15.44 5.19
C SER A 182 14.63 -14.69 4.94
N LEU A 183 14.45 -14.18 3.71
CA LEU A 183 13.22 -13.49 3.29
C LEU A 183 12.06 -14.49 3.18
N VAL A 184 12.31 -15.70 2.65
CA VAL A 184 11.33 -16.78 2.54
C VAL A 184 10.83 -17.21 3.91
N LEU A 185 11.75 -17.52 4.84
CA LEU A 185 11.42 -17.93 6.21
C LEU A 185 10.68 -16.83 6.96
N GLY A 186 11.07 -15.58 6.75
CA GLY A 186 10.35 -14.43 7.31
C GLY A 186 8.89 -14.38 6.86
N GLN A 187 8.62 -14.60 5.57
CA GLN A 187 7.25 -14.62 5.04
C GLN A 187 6.43 -15.80 5.60
N LEU A 188 7.03 -16.96 5.75
CA LEU A 188 6.38 -18.11 6.39
C LEU A 188 6.09 -17.85 7.87
N ALA A 189 7.04 -17.24 8.60
CA ALA A 189 6.87 -16.88 10.00
C ALA A 189 5.73 -15.85 10.18
N PHE A 190 5.64 -14.85 9.27
CA PHE A 190 4.51 -13.93 9.24
C PHE A 190 3.18 -14.66 9.10
N GLY A 191 3.07 -15.54 8.10
CA GLY A 191 1.86 -16.31 7.86
C GLY A 191 1.49 -17.20 9.04
N ALA A 192 2.46 -17.94 9.58
CA ALA A 192 2.27 -18.85 10.71
C ALA A 192 1.84 -18.10 11.99
N ALA A 193 2.51 -17.00 12.32
CA ALA A 193 2.14 -16.16 13.46
C ALA A 193 0.74 -15.57 13.30
N LYS A 194 0.43 -15.08 12.08
CA LYS A 194 -0.90 -14.55 11.76
C LYS A 194 -1.99 -15.62 11.90
N LEU A 195 -1.72 -16.85 11.48
CA LEU A 195 -2.61 -17.99 11.66
C LEU A 195 -2.86 -18.26 13.14
N VAL A 196 -1.81 -18.46 13.93
CA VAL A 196 -1.93 -18.76 15.37
C VAL A 196 -2.67 -17.64 16.11
N LEU A 197 -2.27 -16.39 15.88
CA LEU A 197 -2.87 -15.25 16.57
C LEU A 197 -4.32 -15.03 16.16
N SER A 198 -4.68 -15.17 14.87
CA SER A 198 -6.06 -14.98 14.41
C SER A 198 -7.01 -16.00 15.06
N TRP A 199 -6.60 -17.27 15.19
CA TRP A 199 -7.38 -18.29 15.86
C TRP A 199 -7.43 -18.12 17.40
N SER A 200 -6.46 -17.46 17.99
CA SER A 200 -6.44 -17.17 19.44
C SER A 200 -7.47 -16.07 19.81
N PHE A 201 -7.73 -15.11 18.91
CA PHE A 201 -8.67 -14.01 19.16
C PHE A 201 -10.11 -14.32 18.74
N VAL A 202 -10.34 -15.34 17.93
CA VAL A 202 -11.68 -15.69 17.47
C VAL A 202 -12.42 -16.55 18.49
N PRO A 203 -13.59 -16.12 19.00
CA PRO A 203 -14.37 -16.90 19.94
C PRO A 203 -15.16 -18.05 19.29
N LEU A 204 -15.49 -17.93 18.00
CA LEU A 204 -16.28 -18.92 17.27
C LEU A 204 -15.37 -19.99 16.66
N ARG A 205 -15.56 -21.24 17.09
CA ARG A 205 -14.90 -22.42 16.53
C ARG A 205 -15.93 -23.30 15.84
N PRO A 206 -16.24 -23.06 14.54
CA PRO A 206 -17.25 -23.84 13.84
C PRO A 206 -16.75 -25.28 13.63
N SER A 207 -17.67 -26.23 13.73
CA SER A 207 -17.37 -27.62 13.36
C SER A 207 -17.34 -27.77 11.83
N PRO A 208 -16.35 -28.45 11.25
CA PRO A 208 -16.31 -28.73 9.80
C PRO A 208 -17.57 -29.44 9.30
N PHE A 209 -18.25 -30.20 10.14
CA PHE A 209 -19.48 -30.96 9.81
C PHE A 209 -20.70 -30.04 9.65
N GLU A 210 -20.66 -28.80 10.11
CA GLU A 210 -21.71 -27.81 9.92
C GLU A 210 -21.68 -27.16 8.54
N ALA A 211 -20.63 -27.41 7.74
CA ALA A 211 -20.47 -26.84 6.41
C ALA A 211 -21.59 -27.28 5.45
N ARG A 212 -22.18 -26.33 4.72
CA ARG A 212 -23.24 -26.61 3.74
C ARG A 212 -22.87 -26.11 2.34
N ARG A 213 -23.08 -26.97 1.36
CA ARG A 213 -22.78 -26.69 -0.04
C ARG A 213 -23.63 -25.54 -0.62
N GLN A 214 -24.86 -25.38 -0.14
CA GLN A 214 -25.75 -24.31 -0.56
C GLN A 214 -25.20 -22.95 -0.11
N THR A 215 -24.90 -22.79 1.18
CA THR A 215 -24.31 -21.57 1.75
C THR A 215 -23.00 -21.20 1.04
N LEU A 216 -22.17 -22.20 0.72
CA LEU A 216 -20.94 -21.99 -0.04
C LEU A 216 -21.21 -21.43 -1.44
N ARG A 217 -22.20 -21.95 -2.19
CA ARG A 217 -22.56 -21.41 -3.52
C ARG A 217 -23.01 -19.96 -3.46
N GLU A 218 -23.76 -19.57 -2.43
CA GLU A 218 -24.19 -18.19 -2.21
C GLU A 218 -22.99 -17.27 -1.96
N LEU A 219 -22.05 -17.68 -1.10
CA LEU A 219 -20.83 -16.94 -0.80
C LEU A 219 -19.94 -16.77 -2.04
N ILE A 220 -19.70 -17.83 -2.83
CA ILE A 220 -18.93 -17.78 -4.07
C ILE A 220 -19.63 -16.89 -5.12
N GLY A 221 -20.96 -16.96 -5.21
CA GLY A 221 -21.74 -16.14 -6.14
C GLY A 221 -21.50 -14.64 -5.95
N PHE A 222 -21.39 -14.19 -4.70
CA PHE A 222 -21.03 -12.81 -4.36
C PHE A 222 -19.55 -12.51 -4.65
N GLY A 223 -18.65 -13.42 -4.26
CA GLY A 223 -17.21 -13.19 -4.28
C GLY A 223 -16.59 -13.07 -5.67
N ARG A 224 -17.11 -13.78 -6.68
CA ARG A 224 -16.51 -13.84 -8.02
C ARG A 224 -16.35 -12.46 -8.71
N TYR A 225 -17.28 -11.55 -8.49
CA TYR A 225 -17.20 -10.20 -9.08
C TYR A 225 -16.11 -9.35 -8.43
N VAL A 226 -15.91 -9.51 -7.12
CA VAL A 226 -14.82 -8.85 -6.38
C VAL A 226 -13.46 -9.37 -6.84
N GLY A 227 -13.36 -10.70 -7.05
CA GLY A 227 -12.11 -11.33 -7.50
C GLY A 227 -11.62 -10.85 -8.87
N VAL A 228 -12.52 -10.70 -9.85
CA VAL A 228 -12.14 -10.18 -11.18
C VAL A 228 -11.63 -8.74 -11.13
N ALA A 229 -12.29 -7.88 -10.36
CA ALA A 229 -11.84 -6.48 -10.21
C ALA A 229 -10.45 -6.40 -9.56
N ASN A 230 -10.22 -7.24 -8.55
CA ASN A 230 -8.91 -7.32 -7.88
C ASN A 230 -7.82 -7.83 -8.83
N LEU A 231 -8.10 -8.77 -9.73
CA LEU A 231 -7.12 -9.32 -10.66
C LEU A 231 -6.51 -8.24 -11.57
N ILE A 232 -7.33 -7.35 -12.13
CA ILE A 232 -6.85 -6.27 -12.99
C ILE A 232 -5.98 -5.29 -12.18
N ASN A 233 -6.44 -4.89 -11.00
CA ASN A 233 -5.70 -3.98 -10.13
C ASN A 233 -4.30 -4.54 -9.76
N TYR A 234 -4.21 -5.83 -9.44
CA TYR A 234 -2.94 -6.47 -9.14
C TYR A 234 -2.03 -6.62 -10.35
N GLY A 235 -2.60 -6.88 -11.53
CA GLY A 235 -1.85 -6.85 -12.78
C GLY A 235 -1.11 -5.52 -12.95
N ASN A 236 -1.81 -4.42 -12.69
CA ASN A 236 -1.23 -3.07 -12.74
C ASN A 236 -0.11 -2.88 -11.71
N LEU A 237 -0.30 -3.34 -10.47
CA LEU A 237 0.67 -3.17 -9.39
C LEU A 237 1.94 -4.01 -9.56
N ASN A 238 1.84 -5.20 -10.19
CA ASN A 238 2.93 -6.15 -10.28
C ASN A 238 3.56 -6.26 -11.68
N SER A 239 2.94 -5.68 -12.73
CA SER A 239 3.46 -5.71 -14.09
C SER A 239 4.89 -5.21 -14.22
N GLN A 240 5.23 -4.18 -13.46
CA GLN A 240 6.57 -3.59 -13.44
C GLN A 240 7.61 -4.60 -12.94
N ASN A 241 7.32 -5.29 -11.83
CA ASN A 241 8.22 -6.31 -11.28
C ASN A 241 8.42 -7.48 -12.25
N ILE A 242 7.34 -7.92 -12.90
CA ILE A 242 7.40 -9.00 -13.89
C ILE A 242 8.25 -8.60 -15.09
N VAL A 243 8.06 -7.39 -15.62
CA VAL A 243 8.83 -6.89 -16.77
C VAL A 243 10.31 -6.70 -16.41
N VAL A 244 10.60 -6.04 -15.27
CA VAL A 244 11.99 -5.83 -14.83
C VAL A 244 12.67 -7.17 -14.56
N GLY A 245 12.03 -8.08 -13.83
CA GLY A 245 12.57 -9.40 -13.54
C GLY A 245 12.84 -10.22 -14.79
N ARG A 246 11.94 -10.19 -15.80
CA ARG A 246 12.12 -10.95 -17.06
C ARG A 246 13.16 -10.34 -17.99
N VAL A 247 13.21 -9.02 -18.11
CA VAL A 247 14.03 -8.33 -19.13
C VAL A 247 15.42 -7.99 -18.60
N LEU A 248 15.54 -7.64 -17.32
CA LEU A 248 16.78 -7.18 -16.70
C LEU A 248 17.36 -8.17 -15.69
N GLY A 249 16.56 -9.12 -15.18
CA GLY A 249 16.98 -10.13 -14.21
C GLY A 249 16.72 -9.73 -12.74
N ALA A 250 17.11 -10.65 -11.82
CA ALA A 250 16.80 -10.50 -10.39
C ALA A 250 17.53 -9.33 -9.74
N THR A 251 18.83 -9.13 -9.98
CA THR A 251 19.59 -8.06 -9.33
C THR A 251 19.04 -6.66 -9.62
N PRO A 252 18.79 -6.25 -10.89
CA PRO A 252 18.10 -4.98 -11.16
C PRO A 252 16.71 -4.88 -10.56
N LEU A 253 15.95 -5.98 -10.50
CA LEU A 253 14.66 -5.99 -9.83
C LEU A 253 14.80 -5.76 -8.31
N GLY A 254 15.84 -6.30 -7.70
CA GLY A 254 16.18 -6.02 -6.30
C GLY A 254 16.36 -4.52 -6.07
N TYR A 255 17.19 -3.85 -6.87
CA TYR A 255 17.35 -2.38 -6.80
C TYR A 255 16.03 -1.66 -7.01
N TYR A 256 15.26 -2.06 -8.02
CA TYR A 256 13.97 -1.44 -8.34
C TYR A 256 12.95 -1.57 -7.21
N SER A 257 12.81 -2.76 -6.65
CA SER A 257 11.80 -3.06 -5.61
C SER A 257 12.06 -2.28 -4.32
N VAL A 258 13.33 -2.18 -3.92
CA VAL A 258 13.73 -1.41 -2.74
C VAL A 258 13.63 0.10 -3.01
N ALA A 259 14.08 0.57 -4.17
CA ALA A 259 13.94 1.97 -4.60
C ALA A 259 12.47 2.40 -4.64
N ALA A 260 11.59 1.60 -5.26
CA ALA A 260 10.16 1.86 -5.34
C ALA A 260 9.49 1.91 -3.97
N ARG A 261 9.87 1.00 -3.07
CA ARG A 261 9.34 0.96 -1.70
C ARG A 261 9.73 2.20 -0.90
N LEU A 262 11.00 2.61 -0.94
CA LEU A 262 11.47 3.82 -0.25
C LEU A 262 10.86 5.09 -0.85
N ALA A 263 10.80 5.19 -2.18
CA ALA A 263 10.22 6.31 -2.90
C ALA A 263 8.72 6.51 -2.59
N SER A 264 7.97 5.40 -2.49
CA SER A 264 6.51 5.46 -2.28
C SER A 264 6.10 5.59 -0.82
N MET A 265 6.97 5.28 0.14
CA MET A 265 6.61 5.21 1.57
C MET A 265 6.00 6.51 2.11
N PRO A 266 6.60 7.71 1.92
CA PRO A 266 6.04 8.95 2.44
C PRO A 266 4.67 9.26 1.82
N VAL A 267 4.53 8.99 0.53
CA VAL A 267 3.29 9.23 -0.23
C VAL A 267 2.17 8.30 0.25
N ASN A 268 2.48 7.03 0.50
CA ASN A 268 1.53 6.05 1.00
C ASN A 268 1.01 6.41 2.39
N VAL A 269 1.87 6.91 3.28
CA VAL A 269 1.45 7.38 4.62
C VAL A 269 0.45 8.54 4.49
N VAL A 270 0.77 9.53 3.67
CA VAL A 270 -0.12 10.68 3.43
C VAL A 270 -1.43 10.24 2.77
N GLY A 271 -1.35 9.42 1.73
CA GLY A 271 -2.51 8.90 1.00
C GLY A 271 -3.49 8.14 1.89
N ASN A 272 -2.98 7.29 2.78
CA ASN A 272 -3.81 6.54 3.73
C ASN A 272 -4.51 7.45 4.75
N ILE A 273 -3.83 8.50 5.25
CA ILE A 273 -4.43 9.44 6.21
C ILE A 273 -5.55 10.25 5.54
N VAL A 274 -5.27 10.82 4.37
CA VAL A 274 -6.22 11.69 3.65
C VAL A 274 -7.37 10.86 3.04
N GLY A 275 -7.08 9.71 2.44
CA GLY A 275 -8.07 8.85 1.78
C GLY A 275 -9.17 8.36 2.72
N ARG A 276 -8.83 8.00 3.96
CA ARG A 276 -9.81 7.57 4.97
C ARG A 276 -10.83 8.66 5.32
N ALA A 277 -10.45 9.93 5.26
CA ALA A 277 -11.33 11.06 5.53
C ALA A 277 -12.14 11.48 4.29
N MET A 278 -11.59 11.30 3.09
CA MET A 278 -12.16 11.77 1.83
C MET A 278 -13.41 11.00 1.41
N PHE A 279 -13.38 9.68 1.45
CA PHE A 279 -14.50 8.86 0.96
C PHE A 279 -15.81 9.16 1.70
N PRO A 280 -15.86 9.20 3.05
CA PRO A 280 -17.08 9.59 3.77
C PRO A 280 -17.52 11.04 3.50
N ALA A 281 -16.54 11.95 3.31
CA ALA A 281 -16.84 13.35 3.00
C ALA A 281 -17.52 13.50 1.63
N LEU A 282 -16.99 12.84 0.60
CA LEU A 282 -17.58 12.84 -0.75
C LEU A 282 -18.96 12.13 -0.78
N ALA A 283 -19.11 11.03 -0.05
CA ALA A 283 -20.38 10.32 0.01
C ALA A 283 -21.51 11.16 0.63
N ARG A 284 -21.21 12.02 1.60
CA ARG A 284 -22.21 12.90 2.25
C ARG A 284 -22.68 14.04 1.35
N VAL A 285 -21.87 14.49 0.42
CA VAL A 285 -22.19 15.59 -0.51
C VAL A 285 -22.65 15.08 -1.88
N HIS A 286 -22.96 13.77 -1.99
CA HIS A 286 -23.50 13.17 -3.20
C HIS A 286 -24.85 13.80 -3.54
N GLY A 287 -24.94 14.45 -4.72
CA GLY A 287 -26.14 15.18 -5.15
C GLY A 287 -25.99 16.71 -5.18
N ASP A 288 -24.96 17.28 -4.53
CA ASP A 288 -24.58 18.69 -4.62
C ASP A 288 -23.24 18.82 -5.37
N ALA A 289 -23.34 19.07 -6.67
CA ALA A 289 -22.15 19.12 -7.54
C ALA A 289 -21.15 20.23 -7.13
N ALA A 290 -21.63 21.37 -6.63
CA ALA A 290 -20.77 22.48 -6.22
C ALA A 290 -19.98 22.11 -4.96
N ARG A 291 -20.65 21.51 -3.99
CA ARG A 291 -20.02 21.08 -2.74
C ARG A 291 -19.11 19.87 -2.94
N PHE A 292 -19.47 18.96 -3.83
CA PHE A 292 -18.63 17.82 -4.21
C PHE A 292 -17.31 18.31 -4.85
N ARG A 293 -17.40 19.26 -5.79
CA ARG A 293 -16.22 19.89 -6.40
C ARG A 293 -15.33 20.56 -5.37
N GLN A 294 -15.90 21.30 -4.42
CA GLN A 294 -15.14 21.96 -3.37
C GLN A 294 -14.37 20.95 -2.51
N VAL A 295 -15.04 19.91 -2.01
CA VAL A 295 -14.41 18.84 -1.19
C VAL A 295 -13.30 18.13 -1.97
N TRP A 296 -13.49 17.89 -3.26
CA TRP A 296 -12.49 17.29 -4.12
C TRP A 296 -11.24 18.18 -4.26
N LEU A 297 -11.40 19.47 -4.55
CA LEU A 297 -10.29 20.44 -4.66
C LEU A 297 -9.54 20.60 -3.34
N GLU A 298 -10.24 20.70 -2.22
CA GLU A 298 -9.62 20.74 -0.89
C GLU A 298 -8.80 19.47 -0.59
N THR A 299 -9.29 18.31 -1.03
CA THR A 299 -8.58 17.04 -0.85
C THR A 299 -7.32 17.00 -1.69
N LEU A 300 -7.39 17.41 -2.97
CA LEU A 300 -6.22 17.55 -3.84
C LEU A 300 -5.17 18.46 -3.22
N GLN A 301 -5.60 19.62 -2.70
CA GLN A 301 -4.71 20.57 -2.07
C GLN A 301 -4.01 19.99 -0.84
N ARG A 302 -4.73 19.25 0.02
CA ARG A 302 -4.15 18.59 1.20
C ARG A 302 -3.16 17.50 0.82
N LEU A 303 -3.49 16.70 -0.19
CA LEU A 303 -2.57 15.68 -0.73
C LEU A 303 -1.33 16.34 -1.31
N ALA A 304 -1.47 17.36 -2.15
CA ALA A 304 -0.35 18.09 -2.73
C ALA A 304 0.52 18.75 -1.66
N LEU A 305 -0.09 19.33 -0.63
CA LEU A 305 0.61 19.97 0.48
C LEU A 305 1.51 19.00 1.24
N LEU A 306 1.11 17.73 1.41
CA LEU A 306 1.84 16.77 2.24
C LEU A 306 2.73 15.82 1.43
N SER A 307 2.23 15.28 0.29
CA SER A 307 2.96 14.25 -0.46
C SER A 307 4.03 14.82 -1.37
N THR A 308 3.79 16.00 -1.99
CA THR A 308 4.75 16.59 -2.94
C THR A 308 6.07 17.01 -2.28
N PRO A 309 6.10 17.72 -1.13
CA PRO A 309 7.36 18.04 -0.46
C PRO A 309 8.11 16.79 0.01
N ALA A 310 7.37 15.77 0.46
CA ALA A 310 7.99 14.50 0.83
C ALA A 310 8.65 13.82 -0.38
N ALA A 311 8.00 13.83 -1.54
CA ALA A 311 8.54 13.31 -2.79
C ALA A 311 9.79 14.08 -3.24
N ILE A 312 9.72 15.41 -3.28
CA ILE A 312 10.86 16.29 -3.62
C ILE A 312 12.01 16.08 -2.62
N GLY A 313 11.68 15.97 -1.33
CA GLY A 313 12.66 15.64 -0.29
C GLY A 313 13.41 14.34 -0.60
N VAL A 314 12.67 13.26 -0.91
CA VAL A 314 13.28 11.97 -1.30
C VAL A 314 14.18 12.12 -2.53
N VAL A 315 13.77 12.85 -3.57
CA VAL A 315 14.59 13.10 -4.76
C VAL A 315 15.93 13.75 -4.41
N LEU A 316 15.88 14.77 -3.55
CA LEU A 316 17.06 15.57 -3.21
C LEU A 316 18.01 14.88 -2.24
N VAL A 317 17.49 14.03 -1.34
CA VAL A 317 18.29 13.30 -0.35
C VAL A 317 18.51 11.82 -0.70
N ALA A 318 18.16 11.40 -1.92
CA ALA A 318 18.22 9.98 -2.33
C ALA A 318 19.61 9.36 -2.11
N GLU A 319 20.65 10.06 -2.51
CA GLU A 319 22.03 9.56 -2.41
C GLU A 319 22.46 9.38 -0.95
N PRO A 320 22.48 10.41 -0.08
CA PRO A 320 22.83 10.22 1.32
C PRO A 320 21.87 9.26 2.04
N LEU A 321 20.63 9.17 1.64
CA LEU A 321 19.65 8.23 2.22
C LEU A 321 20.02 6.78 1.90
N VAL A 322 20.29 6.45 0.63
CA VAL A 322 20.66 5.09 0.21
C VAL A 322 21.99 4.69 0.83
N LEU A 323 23.02 5.54 0.74
CA LEU A 323 24.34 5.22 1.26
C LEU A 323 24.34 5.06 2.79
N THR A 324 23.59 5.90 3.51
CA THR A 324 23.49 5.81 4.98
C THR A 324 22.69 4.61 5.43
N LEU A 325 21.52 4.36 4.82
CA LEU A 325 20.60 3.34 5.30
C LEU A 325 20.90 1.94 4.74
N LEU A 326 21.20 1.84 3.45
CA LEU A 326 21.38 0.56 2.76
C LEU A 326 22.86 0.21 2.54
N GLY A 327 23.69 1.19 2.25
CA GLY A 327 25.13 1.02 1.99
C GLY A 327 25.49 1.09 0.51
N GLU A 328 26.79 0.97 0.23
CA GLU A 328 27.38 1.20 -1.10
C GLU A 328 26.89 0.22 -2.18
N SER A 329 26.60 -1.02 -1.79
CA SER A 329 26.07 -2.06 -2.70
C SER A 329 24.73 -1.68 -3.35
N TRP A 330 24.03 -0.69 -2.78
CA TRP A 330 22.74 -0.21 -3.26
C TRP A 330 22.82 1.08 -4.09
N ARG A 331 24.02 1.57 -4.39
CA ARG A 331 24.21 2.78 -5.22
C ARG A 331 23.42 2.78 -6.54
N PRO A 332 23.27 1.64 -7.28
CA PRO A 332 22.46 1.60 -8.49
C PRO A 332 20.95 1.84 -8.28
N ALA A 333 20.45 1.79 -7.03
CA ALA A 333 19.07 2.09 -6.69
C ALA A 333 18.77 3.60 -6.57
N ILE A 334 19.80 4.47 -6.51
CA ILE A 334 19.64 5.92 -6.27
C ILE A 334 18.85 6.58 -7.39
N VAL A 335 19.28 6.45 -8.64
CA VAL A 335 18.63 7.09 -9.79
C VAL A 335 17.19 6.58 -9.97
N PRO A 336 16.91 5.26 -9.99
CA PRO A 336 15.54 4.76 -10.01
C PRO A 336 14.68 5.30 -8.86
N MET A 337 15.23 5.41 -7.64
CA MET A 337 14.51 5.96 -6.49
C MET A 337 14.16 7.43 -6.69
N GLN A 338 15.09 8.25 -7.18
CA GLN A 338 14.84 9.66 -7.50
C GLN A 338 13.72 9.81 -8.52
N ILE A 339 13.78 9.04 -9.60
CA ILE A 339 12.76 9.09 -10.65
C ILE A 339 11.40 8.64 -10.08
N LEU A 340 11.35 7.47 -9.41
CA LEU A 340 10.10 6.93 -8.87
C LEU A 340 9.47 7.82 -7.79
N ALA A 341 10.27 8.56 -7.02
CA ALA A 341 9.77 9.51 -6.03
C ALA A 341 8.92 10.63 -6.66
N LEU A 342 9.16 10.98 -7.93
CA LEU A 342 8.33 11.96 -8.66
C LEU A 342 6.86 11.52 -8.79
N ASN A 343 6.55 10.22 -8.64
CA ASN A 343 5.17 9.75 -8.51
C ASN A 343 4.43 10.39 -7.33
N GLY A 344 5.13 10.85 -6.29
CA GLY A 344 4.50 11.55 -5.18
C GLY A 344 3.98 12.95 -5.53
N ILE A 345 4.39 13.50 -6.67
CA ILE A 345 3.85 14.75 -7.25
C ILE A 345 2.58 14.42 -8.05
N VAL A 346 2.63 13.35 -8.82
CA VAL A 346 1.56 12.93 -9.75
C VAL A 346 0.47 12.11 -9.05
N GLY A 347 0.87 11.27 -8.09
CA GLY A 347 -0.01 10.34 -7.38
C GLY A 347 -1.26 10.97 -6.74
N PRO A 348 -1.17 12.13 -6.08
CA PRO A 348 -2.33 12.81 -5.54
C PRO A 348 -3.43 13.10 -6.56
N LEU A 349 -3.05 13.41 -7.80
CA LEU A 349 -3.98 13.68 -8.89
C LEU A 349 -4.74 12.41 -9.32
N ALA A 350 -4.07 11.27 -9.29
CA ALA A 350 -4.66 9.98 -9.66
C ALA A 350 -5.42 9.33 -8.51
N ALA A 351 -4.94 9.47 -7.26
CA ALA A 351 -5.49 8.79 -6.09
C ALA A 351 -6.96 9.13 -5.80
N THR A 352 -7.37 10.38 -6.10
CA THR A 352 -8.75 10.84 -5.85
C THR A 352 -9.79 10.29 -6.84
N SER A 353 -9.36 9.72 -7.94
CA SER A 353 -10.26 9.28 -9.02
C SER A 353 -11.02 7.99 -8.71
N GLY A 354 -10.40 7.07 -8.01
CA GLY A 354 -11.05 5.82 -7.62
C GLY A 354 -12.30 6.05 -6.79
N GLU A 355 -12.21 6.92 -5.82
CA GLU A 355 -13.32 7.33 -4.95
C GLU A 355 -14.39 8.12 -5.70
N VAL A 356 -13.98 8.98 -6.64
CA VAL A 356 -14.92 9.74 -7.49
C VAL A 356 -15.71 8.79 -8.40
N PHE A 357 -15.08 7.82 -9.07
CA PHE A 357 -15.79 6.84 -9.89
C PHE A 357 -16.77 5.99 -9.08
N GLN A 358 -16.40 5.62 -7.84
CA GLN A 358 -17.31 4.91 -6.94
C GLN A 358 -18.47 5.79 -6.50
N ALA A 359 -18.21 7.05 -6.11
CA ALA A 359 -19.22 8.00 -5.71
C ALA A 359 -20.22 8.30 -6.84
N LEU A 360 -19.75 8.36 -8.08
CA LEU A 360 -20.57 8.57 -9.27
C LEU A 360 -21.27 7.30 -9.80
N ARG A 361 -21.10 6.15 -9.14
CA ARG A 361 -21.68 4.85 -9.52
C ARG A 361 -21.33 4.43 -10.95
N ARG A 362 -20.11 4.69 -11.41
CA ARG A 362 -19.64 4.33 -12.77
C ARG A 362 -18.50 3.31 -12.75
N PRO A 363 -18.66 2.11 -12.18
CA PRO A 363 -17.58 1.13 -12.01
C PRO A 363 -17.03 0.61 -13.35
N LYS A 364 -17.82 0.59 -14.41
CA LYS A 364 -17.38 0.17 -15.76
C LYS A 364 -16.25 1.07 -16.31
N LEU A 365 -16.30 2.37 -16.02
CA LEU A 365 -15.25 3.32 -16.45
C LEU A 365 -13.93 3.04 -15.73
N ARG A 366 -13.98 2.68 -14.44
CA ARG A 366 -12.79 2.28 -13.70
C ARG A 366 -12.14 1.03 -14.30
N VAL A 367 -12.93 0.01 -14.60
CA VAL A 367 -12.40 -1.22 -15.22
C VAL A 367 -11.77 -0.95 -16.58
N ALA A 368 -12.41 -0.13 -17.44
CA ALA A 368 -11.87 0.26 -18.73
C ALA A 368 -10.54 1.03 -18.59
N TYR A 369 -10.48 1.96 -17.64
CA TYR A 369 -9.26 2.72 -17.31
C TYR A 369 -8.11 1.81 -16.89
N GLU A 370 -8.35 0.91 -15.92
CA GLU A 370 -7.34 -0.04 -15.42
C GLU A 370 -6.87 -1.03 -16.51
N ALA A 371 -7.79 -1.51 -17.34
CA ALA A 371 -7.45 -2.42 -18.45
C ALA A 371 -6.61 -1.69 -19.51
N THR A 372 -6.97 -0.46 -19.86
CA THR A 372 -6.19 0.36 -20.80
C THR A 372 -4.80 0.65 -20.25
N TYR A 373 -4.73 0.99 -18.95
CA TYR A 373 -3.45 1.19 -18.27
C TYR A 373 -2.55 -0.02 -18.43
N LEU A 374 -3.01 -1.23 -18.09
CA LEU A 374 -2.23 -2.45 -18.17
C LEU A 374 -1.79 -2.77 -19.60
N THR A 375 -2.71 -2.67 -20.56
CA THR A 375 -2.46 -3.03 -21.97
C THR A 375 -1.41 -2.11 -22.63
N VAL A 376 -1.40 -0.83 -22.28
CA VAL A 376 -0.46 0.13 -22.86
C VAL A 376 0.86 0.18 -22.10
N SER A 377 0.82 0.06 -20.74
CA SER A 377 2.04 0.17 -19.92
C SER A 377 3.02 -0.98 -20.17
N VAL A 378 2.55 -2.23 -20.27
CA VAL A 378 3.43 -3.39 -20.38
C VAL A 378 4.34 -3.35 -21.62
N PRO A 379 3.86 -3.10 -22.85
CA PRO A 379 4.74 -2.95 -24.01
C PRO A 379 5.75 -1.80 -23.87
N LEU A 380 5.32 -0.66 -23.30
CA LEU A 380 6.19 0.49 -23.09
C LEU A 380 7.29 0.16 -22.05
N LEU A 381 6.95 -0.54 -20.98
CA LEU A 381 7.92 -0.99 -19.98
C LEU A 381 8.95 -1.96 -20.55
N VAL A 382 8.52 -2.92 -21.39
CA VAL A 382 9.43 -3.85 -22.07
C VAL A 382 10.38 -3.10 -23.01
N LEU A 383 9.87 -2.14 -23.80
CA LEU A 383 10.69 -1.31 -24.66
C LEU A 383 11.71 -0.49 -23.86
N ALA A 384 11.26 0.15 -22.78
CA ALA A 384 12.10 0.96 -21.92
C ALA A 384 13.19 0.13 -21.22
N ALA A 385 12.83 -1.05 -20.69
CA ALA A 385 13.78 -1.97 -20.09
C ALA A 385 14.89 -2.37 -21.05
N ARG A 386 14.54 -2.70 -22.29
CA ARG A 386 15.51 -3.11 -23.33
C ARG A 386 16.40 -1.97 -23.82
N ARG A 387 15.91 -0.74 -23.88
CA ARG A 387 16.66 0.40 -24.45
C ARG A 387 17.41 1.22 -23.41
N TRP A 388 16.85 1.42 -22.24
CA TRP A 388 17.36 2.34 -21.22
C TRP A 388 17.53 1.69 -19.85
N GLY A 389 17.39 0.36 -19.75
CA GLY A 389 17.58 -0.38 -18.51
C GLY A 389 16.61 0.04 -17.39
N LEU A 390 17.09 0.01 -16.16
CA LEU A 390 16.30 0.24 -14.96
C LEU A 390 15.77 1.67 -14.86
N ASP A 391 16.60 2.65 -15.19
CA ASP A 391 16.23 4.08 -15.18
C ASP A 391 15.14 4.39 -16.20
N GLY A 392 15.23 3.75 -17.38
CA GLY A 392 14.19 3.84 -18.40
C GLY A 392 12.84 3.29 -17.95
N VAL A 393 12.84 2.17 -17.22
CA VAL A 393 11.62 1.63 -16.62
C VAL A 393 11.04 2.62 -15.61
N ALA A 394 11.86 3.12 -14.68
CA ALA A 394 11.43 4.10 -13.68
C ALA A 394 10.85 5.36 -14.34
N ALA A 395 11.53 5.91 -15.36
CA ALA A 395 11.06 7.07 -16.11
C ALA A 395 9.74 6.78 -16.84
N THR A 396 9.62 5.63 -17.50
CA THR A 396 8.39 5.23 -18.18
C THR A 396 7.21 5.13 -17.22
N VAL A 397 7.40 4.56 -16.02
CA VAL A 397 6.35 4.49 -14.99
C VAL A 397 5.86 5.88 -14.60
N VAL A 398 6.78 6.81 -14.33
CA VAL A 398 6.42 8.16 -13.90
C VAL A 398 5.73 8.95 -15.02
N LEU A 399 6.29 8.92 -16.24
CA LEU A 399 5.73 9.62 -17.39
C LEU A 399 4.35 9.07 -17.77
N PHE A 400 4.20 7.75 -17.72
CA PHE A 400 2.93 7.11 -18.01
C PHE A 400 1.87 7.42 -16.93
N ASN A 401 2.24 7.37 -15.65
CA ASN A 401 1.37 7.79 -14.57
C ASN A 401 0.98 9.28 -14.69
N ALA A 402 1.92 10.14 -15.08
CA ALA A 402 1.66 11.56 -15.32
C ALA A 402 0.67 11.78 -16.49
N ALA A 403 0.87 11.09 -17.60
CA ALA A 403 -0.03 11.16 -18.76
C ALA A 403 -1.44 10.67 -18.39
N PHE A 404 -1.54 9.54 -17.70
CA PHE A 404 -2.83 9.02 -17.23
C PHE A 404 -3.50 9.92 -16.19
N ALA A 405 -2.72 10.52 -15.27
CA ALA A 405 -3.25 11.47 -14.30
C ALA A 405 -3.80 12.74 -15.00
N LEU A 406 -3.13 13.23 -16.04
CA LEU A 406 -3.61 14.37 -16.83
C LEU A 406 -4.92 14.05 -17.55
N VAL A 407 -5.02 12.87 -18.20
CA VAL A 407 -6.28 12.43 -18.83
C VAL A 407 -7.40 12.35 -17.81
N LEU A 408 -7.11 11.78 -16.65
CA LEU A 408 -8.07 11.65 -15.57
C LEU A 408 -8.48 13.00 -15.01
N LEU A 409 -7.53 13.91 -14.82
CA LEU A 409 -7.77 15.26 -14.35
C LEU A 409 -8.67 16.05 -15.30
N THR A 410 -8.40 15.98 -16.62
CA THR A 410 -9.27 16.62 -17.62
C THR A 410 -10.68 16.03 -17.60
N TRP A 411 -10.79 14.73 -17.40
CA TRP A 411 -12.09 14.07 -17.28
C TRP A 411 -12.84 14.49 -16.01
N MET A 412 -12.14 14.57 -14.87
CA MET A 412 -12.72 15.02 -13.60
C MET A 412 -13.16 16.49 -13.66
N THR A 413 -12.37 17.36 -14.30
CA THR A 413 -12.76 18.80 -14.45
C THR A 413 -14.02 18.94 -15.30
N GLN A 414 -14.16 18.17 -16.38
CA GLN A 414 -15.38 18.17 -17.20
C GLN A 414 -16.59 17.61 -16.42
N LEU A 415 -16.38 16.52 -15.68
CA LEU A 415 -17.45 15.85 -14.95
C LEU A 415 -17.99 16.67 -13.78
N LEU A 416 -17.11 17.44 -13.12
CA LEU A 416 -17.42 18.27 -11.95
C LEU A 416 -17.61 19.76 -12.29
N ASP A 417 -17.58 20.12 -13.57
CA ASP A 417 -17.63 21.51 -14.03
C ASP A 417 -16.61 22.41 -13.29
N ALA A 418 -15.41 21.87 -13.08
CA ALA A 418 -14.31 22.57 -12.40
C ALA A 418 -13.44 23.29 -13.43
N ARG A 419 -13.02 24.51 -13.10
CA ARG A 419 -12.13 25.29 -13.96
C ARG A 419 -10.67 24.90 -13.69
N LEU A 420 -9.85 24.88 -14.73
CA LEU A 420 -8.39 24.66 -14.61
C LEU A 420 -7.73 25.69 -13.65
N ARG A 421 -8.28 26.89 -13.55
CA ARG A 421 -7.83 27.91 -12.58
C ARG A 421 -7.97 27.46 -11.13
N ASP A 422 -9.04 26.74 -10.80
CA ASP A 422 -9.30 26.27 -9.43
C ASP A 422 -8.24 25.23 -9.02
N LEU A 423 -7.82 24.39 -9.98
CA LEU A 423 -6.70 23.46 -9.80
C LEU A 423 -5.37 24.19 -9.63
N GLY A 424 -5.14 25.23 -10.44
CA GLY A 424 -3.96 26.08 -10.32
C GLY A 424 -3.83 26.66 -8.90
N TYR A 425 -4.89 27.20 -8.35
CA TYR A 425 -4.91 27.73 -6.99
C TYR A 425 -4.64 26.66 -5.91
N ALA A 426 -5.14 25.44 -6.13
CA ALA A 426 -4.89 24.33 -5.19
C ALA A 426 -3.41 23.92 -5.13
N ILE A 427 -2.65 24.11 -6.23
CA ILE A 427 -1.26 23.63 -6.36
C ILE A 427 -0.24 24.76 -6.14
N VAL A 428 -0.52 25.99 -6.66
CA VAL A 428 0.44 27.11 -6.66
C VAL A 428 0.86 27.54 -5.25
N ARG A 429 -0.08 27.63 -4.31
CA ARG A 429 0.24 28.01 -2.93
C ARG A 429 1.19 27.01 -2.24
N PRO A 430 0.95 25.69 -2.24
CA PRO A 430 1.91 24.73 -1.75
C PRO A 430 3.25 24.74 -2.50
N ALA A 431 3.23 25.04 -3.83
CA ALA A 431 4.42 25.03 -4.67
C ALA A 431 5.52 26.01 -4.21
N ILE A 432 5.14 27.16 -3.64
CA ILE A 432 6.10 28.11 -3.08
C ILE A 432 6.92 27.44 -1.96
N GLY A 433 6.26 26.70 -1.07
CA GLY A 433 6.94 25.95 -0.01
C GLY A 433 7.88 24.88 -0.57
N TRP A 434 7.49 24.20 -1.64
CA TRP A 434 8.35 23.18 -2.29
C TRP A 434 9.59 23.79 -2.91
N VAL A 435 9.46 24.93 -3.59
CA VAL A 435 10.57 25.65 -4.22
C VAL A 435 11.54 26.18 -3.16
N LEU A 436 11.03 26.74 -2.07
CA LEU A 436 11.87 27.21 -0.96
C LEU A 436 12.63 26.06 -0.31
N MET A 437 11.98 24.94 -0.05
CA MET A 437 12.59 23.74 0.50
C MET A 437 13.69 23.20 -0.45
N ALA A 438 13.36 23.05 -1.73
CA ALA A 438 14.31 22.56 -2.72
C ALA A 438 15.51 23.48 -2.87
N GLY A 439 15.28 24.79 -2.94
CA GLY A 439 16.33 25.81 -3.00
C GLY A 439 17.25 25.79 -1.76
N ALA A 440 16.67 25.63 -0.57
CA ALA A 440 17.46 25.54 0.67
C ALA A 440 18.34 24.27 0.70
N ILE A 441 17.78 23.12 0.33
CA ILE A 441 18.55 21.86 0.25
C ILE A 441 19.66 21.98 -0.79
N PHE A 442 19.35 22.55 -1.97
CA PHE A 442 20.33 22.72 -3.05
C PHE A 442 21.47 23.67 -2.65
N ALA A 443 21.14 24.78 -1.99
CA ALA A 443 22.14 25.75 -1.51
C ALA A 443 23.02 25.19 -0.38
N LEU A 444 22.48 24.27 0.44
CA LEU A 444 23.20 23.68 1.56
C LEU A 444 24.06 22.48 1.14
N ARG A 445 23.75 21.84 0.02
CA ARG A 445 24.42 20.63 -0.45
C ARG A 445 25.95 20.80 -0.56
N PRO A 446 26.51 21.88 -1.17
CA PRO A 446 27.95 22.06 -1.26
C PRO A 446 28.64 22.22 0.11
N VAL A 447 27.91 22.72 1.12
CA VAL A 447 28.45 22.92 2.48
C VAL A 447 28.61 21.60 3.23
N VAL A 448 27.77 20.60 2.91
CA VAL A 448 27.76 19.31 3.59
C VAL A 448 28.38 18.17 2.76
N ASP A 449 28.77 18.42 1.50
CA ASP A 449 29.31 17.39 0.60
C ASP A 449 30.54 16.67 1.15
N ASP A 450 31.42 17.37 1.90
CA ASP A 450 32.57 16.77 2.56
C ASP A 450 32.24 15.98 3.84
N SER A 451 30.99 15.98 4.27
CA SER A 451 30.54 15.29 5.48
C SER A 451 30.17 13.84 5.19
N SER A 452 30.11 13.01 6.24
CA SER A 452 29.61 11.64 6.08
C SER A 452 28.15 11.62 5.57
N PRO A 453 27.75 10.60 4.77
CA PRO A 453 26.39 10.50 4.24
C PRO A 453 25.29 10.60 5.30
N GLY A 454 25.55 10.12 6.52
CA GLY A 454 24.63 10.23 7.65
C GLY A 454 24.41 11.66 8.12
N VAL A 455 25.48 12.47 8.19
CA VAL A 455 25.40 13.90 8.53
C VAL A 455 24.66 14.65 7.42
N GLN A 456 25.02 14.41 6.16
CA GLN A 456 24.31 14.98 5.02
C GLN A 456 22.81 14.73 5.10
N LEU A 457 22.41 13.46 5.34
CA LEU A 457 21.00 13.07 5.45
C LEU A 457 20.27 13.85 6.55
N VAL A 458 20.82 13.86 7.77
CA VAL A 458 20.19 14.52 8.92
C VAL A 458 20.05 16.04 8.70
N VAL A 459 21.12 16.67 8.20
CA VAL A 459 21.14 18.13 7.98
C VAL A 459 20.17 18.52 6.85
N LEU A 460 20.23 17.83 5.69
CA LEU A 460 19.39 18.15 4.54
C LEU A 460 17.90 17.90 4.84
N VAL A 461 17.57 16.80 5.51
CA VAL A 461 16.20 16.51 5.92
C VAL A 461 15.71 17.50 6.97
N GLY A 462 16.53 17.81 7.99
CA GLY A 462 16.17 18.73 9.06
C GLY A 462 15.93 20.16 8.53
N VAL A 463 16.86 20.69 7.75
CA VAL A 463 16.74 22.03 7.15
C VAL A 463 15.60 22.07 6.14
N GLY A 464 15.49 21.06 5.27
CA GLY A 464 14.40 20.98 4.30
C GLY A 464 13.02 20.99 4.97
N ALA A 465 12.83 20.18 6.01
CA ALA A 465 11.58 20.14 6.77
C ALA A 465 11.30 21.50 7.47
N LEU A 466 12.30 22.10 8.09
CA LEU A 466 12.16 23.39 8.76
C LEU A 466 11.75 24.49 7.77
N VAL A 467 12.46 24.61 6.66
CA VAL A 467 12.20 25.62 5.61
C VAL A 467 10.81 25.41 5.01
N TYR A 468 10.40 24.17 4.78
CA TYR A 468 9.07 23.85 4.30
C TYR A 468 7.98 24.29 5.28
N VAL A 469 8.10 23.90 6.56
CA VAL A 469 7.10 24.24 7.59
C VAL A 469 7.01 25.75 7.77
N VAL A 470 8.14 26.47 7.84
CA VAL A 470 8.17 27.92 7.94
C VAL A 470 7.58 28.56 6.67
N GLY A 471 7.98 28.11 5.48
CA GLY A 471 7.47 28.61 4.20
C GLY A 471 5.96 28.49 4.08
N ILE A 472 5.39 27.33 4.43
CA ILE A 472 3.93 27.13 4.43
C ILE A 472 3.24 27.97 5.52
N ALA A 473 3.82 28.10 6.71
CA ALA A 473 3.27 28.93 7.78
C ALA A 473 3.22 30.43 7.39
N LEU A 474 4.12 30.89 6.54
CA LEU A 474 4.15 32.26 6.05
C LEU A 474 3.19 32.51 4.86
N VAL A 475 3.15 31.56 3.91
CA VAL A 475 2.43 31.73 2.62
C VAL A 475 0.99 31.24 2.67
N ALA A 476 0.70 30.22 3.49
CA ALA A 476 -0.59 29.53 3.52
C ALA A 476 -1.11 29.33 4.95
N ARG A 477 -1.06 30.38 5.78
CA ARG A 477 -1.54 30.37 7.18
C ARG A 477 -2.96 29.85 7.32
N ASP A 478 -3.84 30.24 6.40
CA ASP A 478 -5.22 29.81 6.31
C ASP A 478 -5.36 28.28 6.15
N LEU A 479 -4.48 27.64 5.36
CA LEU A 479 -4.47 26.19 5.18
C LEU A 479 -4.03 25.46 6.45
N VAL A 480 -2.97 25.96 7.09
CA VAL A 480 -2.45 25.37 8.34
C VAL A 480 -3.49 25.47 9.45
N THR A 481 -4.14 26.65 9.59
CA THR A 481 -5.18 26.85 10.61
C THR A 481 -6.40 25.97 10.35
N THR A 482 -6.83 25.84 9.09
CA THR A 482 -7.97 24.96 8.71
C THR A 482 -7.65 23.48 8.98
N MET A 483 -6.44 23.05 8.67
CA MET A 483 -5.99 21.67 9.02
C MET A 483 -5.96 21.47 10.53
N TRP A 484 -5.44 22.44 11.28
CA TRP A 484 -5.34 22.34 12.73
C TRP A 484 -6.71 22.33 13.43
N VAL A 485 -7.65 23.14 12.95
CA VAL A 485 -9.05 23.15 13.40
C VAL A 485 -9.75 21.82 13.06
N SER A 486 -9.53 21.27 11.86
CA SER A 486 -10.11 19.98 11.47
C SER A 486 -9.56 18.82 12.31
N LEU A 487 -8.28 18.84 12.68
CA LEU A 487 -7.66 17.86 13.57
C LEU A 487 -8.11 18.01 15.02
N ARG A 488 -8.35 19.25 15.50
CA ARG A 488 -8.92 19.50 16.83
C ARG A 488 -10.42 19.20 16.88
N GLY A 489 -11.18 19.54 15.85
CA GLY A 489 -12.61 19.25 15.75
C GLY A 489 -12.90 17.74 15.76
N ALA A 490 -12.00 16.93 15.22
CA ALA A 490 -12.07 15.47 15.34
C ALA A 490 -11.83 14.95 16.77
N ARG A 491 -11.23 15.77 17.67
CA ARG A 491 -11.02 15.44 19.09
C ARG A 491 -12.13 15.98 20.01
N THR A 492 -12.94 16.92 19.54
CA THR A 492 -13.92 17.65 20.38
C THR A 492 -15.37 17.48 19.97
N SER A 493 -15.69 16.66 18.95
CA SER A 493 -17.07 16.24 18.73
C SER A 493 -17.43 15.18 19.77
N PRO A 494 -18.39 15.52 20.67
CA PRO A 494 -18.85 14.65 21.76
C PRO A 494 -19.53 13.38 21.25
#